data_1fad0e0d1387047bf68d884f2bb80e28
#
_entry.id   1fad0e0d1387047bf68d884f2bb80e28
#
_cell.length_a   1.000
_cell.length_b   1.000
_cell.length_c   1.000
_cell.angle_alpha   90.00
_cell.angle_beta   90.00
_cell.angle_gamma   90.00
#
_symmetry.space_group_name_H-M   'P 1'
#
loop_
_entity.id
_entity.type
_entity.pdbx_description
1 polymer ?
#
loop_
_entity_poly.entity_id
_entity_poly.type
_entity_poly.pdbx_seq_one_letter_code
_entity_poly.pdbx_strand_id
1 'polypeptide(L)'
;MEWVQSLDKIRMLNAEYLIPSHSRPISGTENVSKALTDYRDGIQFVHDQTIRYINKGLTPDEIVEKVKLPEHLANSPYLQEFYGSISSYIRSTFSGYIGWFSGNISDLHPLTNEQRAIKLSEMAQKQTKILDEALNAFSAGEYQWSMELADMLLAINKDDDKAKEIKSSAADKLSNYQSASNDYYFYKTVAAELRDEFIISAYNNKATPDQLRATPMDAIMKSLPVNLNPEKAIDIIQTVTFSFSDNQETFTIKIRKGVAELSLLPAEKNDLKIYSDQQTIKETLAGLRNIASISLSLANDTIQVEGGNIEFLKFLGLFTD
;
A
#
# COMPACT_ATOMS: atom_id res chain seq x y z
N MET A 1 -8.29 10.03 3.32
CA MET A 1 -7.51 10.81 4.34
C MET A 1 -8.26 12.01 4.96
N GLU A 2 -9.33 12.50 4.37
CA GLU A 2 -10.15 13.60 4.95
C GLU A 2 -10.67 13.28 6.36
N TRP A 3 -11.01 12.02 6.61
CA TRP A 3 -11.45 11.57 7.94
C TRP A 3 -10.36 11.76 9.00
N VAL A 4 -9.12 11.36 8.70
CA VAL A 4 -7.96 11.57 9.59
C VAL A 4 -7.75 13.06 9.86
N GLN A 5 -7.80 13.91 8.83
CA GLN A 5 -7.67 15.36 8.97
C GLN A 5 -8.79 15.96 9.83
N SER A 6 -10.02 15.43 9.74
CA SER A 6 -11.14 15.86 10.58
C SER A 6 -10.91 15.49 12.05
N LEU A 7 -10.39 14.29 12.31
CA LEU A 7 -10.02 13.87 13.67
C LEU A 7 -8.87 14.70 14.23
N ASP A 8 -7.88 15.06 13.41
CA ASP A 8 -6.79 15.95 13.83
C ASP A 8 -7.32 17.33 14.25
N LYS A 9 -8.29 17.90 13.52
CA LYS A 9 -8.95 19.16 13.91
C LYS A 9 -9.69 19.03 15.25
N ILE A 10 -10.40 17.91 15.46
CA ILE A 10 -11.10 17.67 16.73
C ILE A 10 -10.11 17.53 17.89
N ARG A 11 -8.98 16.84 17.68
CA ARG A 11 -7.92 16.70 18.68
C ARG A 11 -7.35 18.05 19.15
N MET A 12 -7.22 19.00 18.21
CA MET A 12 -6.71 20.35 18.52
C MET A 12 -7.63 21.16 19.46
N LEU A 13 -8.91 20.77 19.58
CA LEU A 13 -9.84 21.44 20.48
C LEU A 13 -9.55 21.19 21.97
N ASN A 14 -8.74 20.17 22.26
CA ASN A 14 -8.38 19.76 23.63
C ASN A 14 -9.59 19.63 24.56
N ALA A 15 -10.66 19.00 24.04
CA ALA A 15 -11.95 18.91 24.70
C ALA A 15 -11.91 18.03 25.97
N GLU A 16 -12.63 18.43 27.00
CA GLU A 16 -12.79 17.63 28.22
C GLU A 16 -13.85 16.53 28.07
N TYR A 17 -14.82 16.73 27.17
CA TYR A 17 -15.90 15.77 26.91
C TYR A 17 -15.99 15.49 25.41
N LEU A 18 -16.16 14.19 25.08
CA LEU A 18 -16.46 13.73 23.73
C LEU A 18 -17.76 12.92 23.76
N ILE A 19 -18.75 13.36 22.98
CA ILE A 19 -20.04 12.68 22.84
C ILE A 19 -20.14 12.15 21.42
N PRO A 20 -19.75 10.90 21.16
CA PRO A 20 -19.87 10.29 19.85
C PRO A 20 -21.33 9.87 19.58
N SER A 21 -21.69 9.77 18.28
CA SER A 21 -23.06 9.43 17.88
C SER A 21 -23.42 7.96 18.17
N HIS A 22 -22.45 7.04 18.30
CA HIS A 22 -22.67 5.61 18.40
C HIS A 22 -21.95 4.90 19.55
N SER A 23 -21.40 5.63 20.52
CA SER A 23 -20.77 5.02 21.69
C SER A 23 -21.03 5.84 22.94
N ARG A 24 -20.53 5.36 24.09
CA ARG A 24 -20.67 6.08 25.36
C ARG A 24 -19.86 7.38 25.35
N PRO A 25 -20.35 8.45 26.01
CA PRO A 25 -19.57 9.66 26.24
C PRO A 25 -18.25 9.36 26.95
N ILE A 26 -17.22 10.11 26.57
CA ILE A 26 -15.89 10.02 27.16
C ILE A 26 -15.62 11.34 27.89
N SER A 27 -15.13 11.25 29.12
CA SER A 27 -14.78 12.40 29.95
C SER A 27 -13.31 12.39 30.35
N GLY A 28 -12.77 13.59 30.53
CA GLY A 28 -11.37 13.86 30.85
C GLY A 28 -10.52 14.06 29.60
N THR A 29 -9.80 15.18 29.57
CA THR A 29 -9.00 15.61 28.41
C THR A 29 -8.03 14.55 27.93
N GLU A 30 -7.36 13.84 28.82
CA GLU A 30 -6.43 12.76 28.46
C GLU A 30 -7.14 11.56 27.82
N ASN A 31 -8.29 11.15 28.37
CA ASN A 31 -9.07 10.04 27.84
C ASN A 31 -9.65 10.38 26.46
N VAL A 32 -10.15 11.62 26.29
CA VAL A 32 -10.65 12.12 25.00
C VAL A 32 -9.52 12.17 23.99
N SER A 33 -8.37 12.72 24.36
CA SER A 33 -7.18 12.79 23.50
C SER A 33 -6.72 11.40 23.09
N LYS A 34 -6.65 10.45 24.04
CA LYS A 34 -6.28 9.07 23.76
C LYS A 34 -7.27 8.41 22.78
N ALA A 35 -8.57 8.51 23.06
CA ALA A 35 -9.60 7.90 22.22
C ALA A 35 -9.55 8.42 20.77
N LEU A 36 -9.43 9.73 20.60
CA LEU A 36 -9.31 10.37 19.28
C LEU A 36 -8.00 9.98 18.58
N THR A 37 -6.90 9.86 19.32
CA THR A 37 -5.61 9.45 18.78
C THR A 37 -5.65 7.99 18.31
N ASP A 38 -6.12 7.07 19.17
CA ASP A 38 -6.24 5.65 18.80
C ASP A 38 -7.12 5.48 17.55
N TYR A 39 -8.27 6.19 17.51
CA TYR A 39 -9.21 6.11 16.39
C TYR A 39 -8.61 6.67 15.10
N ARG A 40 -7.97 7.80 15.18
CA ARG A 40 -7.24 8.45 14.09
C ARG A 40 -6.12 7.55 13.55
N ASP A 41 -5.31 7.02 14.46
CA ASP A 41 -4.15 6.18 14.10
C ASP A 41 -4.58 4.84 13.52
N GLY A 42 -5.68 4.24 14.02
CA GLY A 42 -6.24 3.01 13.46
C GLY A 42 -6.71 3.21 12.01
N ILE A 43 -7.44 4.29 11.75
CA ILE A 43 -7.89 4.63 10.39
C ILE A 43 -6.70 4.86 9.48
N GLN A 44 -5.72 5.67 9.91
CA GLN A 44 -4.54 5.95 9.10
C GLN A 44 -3.71 4.70 8.87
N PHE A 45 -3.48 3.87 9.88
CA PHE A 45 -2.71 2.64 9.74
C PHE A 45 -3.30 1.74 8.66
N VAL A 46 -4.60 1.43 8.75
CA VAL A 46 -5.26 0.55 7.77
C VAL A 46 -5.20 1.16 6.37
N HIS A 47 -5.47 2.46 6.24
CA HIS A 47 -5.35 3.16 4.97
C HIS A 47 -3.93 3.05 4.39
N ASP A 48 -2.92 3.47 5.15
CA ASP A 48 -1.54 3.57 4.65
C ASP A 48 -0.96 2.19 4.33
N GLN A 49 -1.24 1.17 5.16
CA GLN A 49 -0.81 -0.19 4.87
C GLN A 49 -1.56 -0.77 3.66
N THR A 50 -2.84 -0.44 3.46
CA THR A 50 -3.56 -0.82 2.24
C THR A 50 -2.87 -0.23 1.01
N ILE A 51 -2.57 1.08 1.01
CA ILE A 51 -1.85 1.73 -0.11
C ILE A 51 -0.46 1.14 -0.30
N ARG A 52 0.26 0.87 0.78
CA ARG A 52 1.58 0.22 0.72
C ARG A 52 1.52 -1.12 -0.01
N TYR A 53 0.54 -1.96 0.29
CA TYR A 53 0.40 -3.27 -0.36
C TYR A 53 -0.21 -3.17 -1.77
N ILE A 54 -1.06 -2.20 -2.06
CA ILE A 54 -1.45 -1.86 -3.43
C ILE A 54 -0.21 -1.55 -4.28
N ASN A 55 0.70 -0.73 -3.77
CA ASN A 55 1.94 -0.37 -4.46
C ASN A 55 2.90 -1.58 -4.65
N LYS A 56 2.72 -2.65 -3.88
CA LYS A 56 3.43 -3.92 -4.04
C LYS A 56 2.70 -4.90 -4.98
N GLY A 57 1.57 -4.50 -5.54
CA GLY A 57 0.79 -5.30 -6.50
C GLY A 57 -0.09 -6.39 -5.88
N LEU A 58 -0.39 -6.31 -4.56
CA LEU A 58 -1.25 -7.29 -3.91
C LEU A 58 -2.72 -7.05 -4.25
N THR A 59 -3.47 -8.14 -4.36
CA THR A 59 -4.93 -8.12 -4.50
C THR A 59 -5.62 -7.74 -3.20
N PRO A 60 -6.89 -7.31 -3.23
CA PRO A 60 -7.64 -7.00 -2.01
C PRO A 60 -7.67 -8.14 -0.99
N ASP A 61 -7.77 -9.38 -1.45
CA ASP A 61 -7.81 -10.57 -0.59
C ASP A 61 -6.49 -10.77 0.13
N GLU A 62 -5.37 -10.69 -0.59
CA GLU A 62 -4.03 -10.78 -0.01
C GLU A 62 -3.74 -9.65 0.98
N ILE A 63 -4.23 -8.43 0.70
CA ILE A 63 -4.07 -7.29 1.61
C ILE A 63 -4.85 -7.53 2.91
N VAL A 64 -6.06 -8.06 2.84
CA VAL A 64 -6.87 -8.41 4.04
C VAL A 64 -6.13 -9.41 4.94
N GLU A 65 -5.40 -10.36 4.38
CA GLU A 65 -4.59 -11.29 5.16
C GLU A 65 -3.38 -10.62 5.82
N LYS A 66 -2.77 -9.66 5.15
CA LYS A 66 -1.52 -9.01 5.59
C LYS A 66 -1.74 -7.89 6.61
N VAL A 67 -2.78 -7.07 6.42
CA VAL A 67 -2.99 -5.88 7.25
C VAL A 67 -3.68 -6.27 8.56
N LYS A 68 -2.94 -6.19 9.65
CA LYS A 68 -3.43 -6.39 11.02
C LYS A 68 -3.03 -5.18 11.84
N LEU A 69 -3.95 -4.68 12.67
CA LEU A 69 -3.63 -3.57 13.57
C LEU A 69 -2.48 -3.96 14.52
N PRO A 70 -1.57 -3.03 14.82
CA PRO A 70 -0.62 -3.19 15.91
C PRO A 70 -1.36 -3.46 17.23
N GLU A 71 -0.73 -4.23 18.13
CA GLU A 71 -1.37 -4.70 19.37
C GLU A 71 -1.99 -3.57 20.20
N HIS A 72 -1.31 -2.43 20.31
CA HIS A 72 -1.81 -1.29 21.08
C HIS A 72 -3.09 -0.66 20.49
N LEU A 73 -3.29 -0.73 19.16
CA LEU A 73 -4.51 -0.30 18.49
C LEU A 73 -5.56 -1.42 18.52
N ALA A 74 -5.17 -2.66 18.31
CA ALA A 74 -6.07 -3.82 18.36
C ALA A 74 -6.75 -3.99 19.73
N ASN A 75 -6.03 -3.63 20.81
CA ASN A 75 -6.54 -3.67 22.17
C ASN A 75 -7.30 -2.39 22.57
N SER A 76 -7.37 -1.36 21.72
CA SER A 76 -8.13 -0.15 22.03
C SER A 76 -9.64 -0.44 22.03
N PRO A 77 -10.37 -0.05 23.08
CA PRO A 77 -11.83 -0.27 23.15
C PRO A 77 -12.59 0.52 22.09
N TYR A 78 -11.96 1.51 21.46
CA TYR A 78 -12.56 2.37 20.43
C TYR A 78 -12.35 1.83 19.00
N LEU A 79 -11.57 0.78 18.82
CA LEU A 79 -11.23 0.20 17.52
C LEU A 79 -11.76 -1.23 17.34
N GLN A 80 -12.66 -1.67 18.21
CA GLN A 80 -13.28 -2.97 18.08
C GLN A 80 -14.26 -2.99 16.90
N GLU A 81 -14.29 -4.11 16.17
CA GLU A 81 -15.09 -4.27 14.95
C GLU A 81 -16.58 -4.52 15.25
N PHE A 82 -17.25 -3.57 15.90
CA PHE A 82 -18.67 -3.71 16.26
C PHE A 82 -19.62 -3.34 15.12
N TYR A 83 -19.21 -2.48 14.20
CA TYR A 83 -20.05 -1.98 13.10
C TYR A 83 -19.42 -2.25 11.74
N GLY A 84 -18.24 -1.78 11.49
CA GLY A 84 -17.46 -2.05 10.30
C GLY A 84 -16.29 -2.96 10.61
N SER A 85 -15.71 -3.58 9.59
CA SER A 85 -14.53 -4.42 9.72
C SER A 85 -13.32 -3.83 9.00
N ILE A 86 -12.12 -4.16 9.48
CA ILE A 86 -10.87 -3.82 8.82
C ILE A 86 -10.87 -4.38 7.39
N SER A 87 -11.37 -5.60 7.20
CA SER A 87 -11.51 -6.22 5.87
C SER A 87 -12.36 -5.36 4.92
N SER A 88 -13.52 -4.89 5.38
CA SER A 88 -14.39 -4.01 4.58
C SER A 88 -13.71 -2.67 4.27
N TYR A 89 -12.97 -2.11 5.24
CA TYR A 89 -12.25 -0.85 5.04
C TYR A 89 -11.11 -1.01 4.02
N ILE A 90 -10.33 -2.09 4.09
CA ILE A 90 -9.28 -2.41 3.12
C ILE A 90 -9.86 -2.50 1.71
N ARG A 91 -10.95 -3.27 1.52
CA ARG A 91 -11.60 -3.44 0.21
C ARG A 91 -12.16 -2.13 -0.33
N SER A 92 -12.78 -1.32 0.53
CA SER A 92 -13.29 0.00 0.17
C SER A 92 -12.16 0.96 -0.21
N THR A 93 -11.05 0.95 0.54
CA THR A 93 -9.87 1.75 0.23
C THR A 93 -9.25 1.32 -1.11
N PHE A 94 -9.07 0.01 -1.32
CA PHE A 94 -8.59 -0.52 -2.59
C PHE A 94 -9.47 -0.06 -3.76
N SER A 95 -10.79 -0.27 -3.66
CA SER A 95 -11.74 0.13 -4.70
C SER A 95 -11.76 1.64 -4.94
N GLY A 96 -11.55 2.45 -3.90
CA GLY A 96 -11.48 3.90 -4.00
C GLY A 96 -10.27 4.41 -4.77
N TYR A 97 -9.13 3.71 -4.70
CA TYR A 97 -7.88 4.10 -5.39
C TYR A 97 -7.70 3.42 -6.74
N ILE A 98 -8.02 2.14 -6.84
CA ILE A 98 -7.77 1.31 -8.03
C ILE A 98 -9.05 1.09 -8.84
N GLY A 99 -10.22 1.19 -8.21
CA GLY A 99 -11.49 0.81 -8.78
C GLY A 99 -11.84 -0.65 -8.49
N TRP A 100 -12.74 -1.21 -9.27
CA TRP A 100 -13.29 -2.55 -9.04
C TRP A 100 -12.32 -3.69 -9.40
N PHE A 101 -11.35 -3.43 -10.29
CA PHE A 101 -10.48 -4.45 -10.86
C PHE A 101 -9.37 -4.85 -9.88
N SER A 102 -9.32 -6.15 -9.56
CA SER A 102 -8.36 -6.71 -8.59
C SER A 102 -6.91 -6.74 -9.09
N GLY A 103 -6.66 -6.53 -10.39
CA GLY A 103 -5.39 -6.77 -11.06
C GLY A 103 -5.26 -8.18 -11.64
N ASN A 104 -6.10 -9.14 -11.24
CA ASN A 104 -6.14 -10.45 -11.86
C ASN A 104 -6.99 -10.41 -13.13
N ILE A 105 -6.35 -10.70 -14.27
CA ILE A 105 -7.00 -10.62 -15.59
C ILE A 105 -8.23 -11.54 -15.72
N SER A 106 -8.28 -12.65 -14.98
CA SER A 106 -9.43 -13.54 -14.96
C SER A 106 -10.69 -12.91 -14.37
N ASP A 107 -10.54 -11.85 -13.58
CA ASP A 107 -11.64 -11.10 -12.98
C ASP A 107 -12.17 -9.99 -13.91
N LEU A 108 -11.53 -9.76 -15.06
CA LEU A 108 -11.96 -8.70 -15.98
C LEU A 108 -13.34 -9.02 -16.60
N HIS A 109 -13.52 -10.26 -17.06
CA HIS A 109 -14.78 -10.78 -17.61
C HIS A 109 -15.06 -12.20 -17.09
N PRO A 110 -15.37 -12.34 -15.79
CA PRO A 110 -15.55 -13.66 -15.18
C PRO A 110 -16.81 -14.35 -15.71
N LEU A 111 -16.81 -15.67 -15.67
CA LEU A 111 -18.04 -16.44 -15.87
C LEU A 111 -19.11 -16.03 -14.85
N THR A 112 -20.37 -16.11 -15.23
CA THR A 112 -21.46 -15.97 -14.27
C THR A 112 -21.37 -17.06 -13.20
N ASN A 113 -21.94 -16.80 -12.00
CA ASN A 113 -21.95 -17.80 -10.93
C ASN A 113 -22.57 -19.10 -11.37
N GLU A 114 -23.64 -19.08 -12.18
CA GLU A 114 -24.29 -20.26 -12.72
C GLU A 114 -23.37 -21.04 -13.66
N GLN A 115 -22.74 -20.37 -14.63
CA GLN A 115 -21.80 -21.00 -15.57
C GLN A 115 -20.63 -21.67 -14.85
N ARG A 116 -20.05 -20.99 -13.84
CA ARG A 116 -18.98 -21.53 -13.02
C ARG A 116 -19.42 -22.75 -12.21
N ALA A 117 -20.62 -22.71 -11.60
CA ALA A 117 -21.17 -23.82 -10.83
C ALA A 117 -21.39 -25.07 -11.71
N ILE A 118 -21.92 -24.90 -12.91
CA ILE A 118 -22.11 -26.01 -13.88
C ILE A 118 -20.75 -26.65 -14.19
N LYS A 119 -19.74 -25.84 -14.56
CA LYS A 119 -18.40 -26.34 -14.90
C LYS A 119 -17.69 -27.04 -13.75
N LEU A 120 -17.76 -26.49 -12.54
CA LEU A 120 -17.22 -27.14 -11.35
C LEU A 120 -17.90 -28.47 -11.04
N SER A 121 -19.22 -28.55 -11.20
CA SER A 121 -19.99 -29.80 -11.01
C SER A 121 -19.56 -30.87 -12.03
N GLU A 122 -19.42 -30.49 -13.29
CA GLU A 122 -18.93 -31.40 -14.35
C GLU A 122 -17.51 -31.90 -14.06
N MET A 123 -16.61 -31.00 -13.65
CA MET A 123 -15.22 -31.35 -13.34
C MET A 123 -15.13 -32.29 -12.15
N ALA A 124 -15.90 -32.05 -11.09
CA ALA A 124 -15.92 -32.92 -9.91
C ALA A 124 -16.36 -34.35 -10.21
N GLN A 125 -17.21 -34.55 -11.21
CA GLN A 125 -17.64 -35.89 -11.65
C GLN A 125 -16.62 -36.61 -12.56
N LYS A 126 -15.81 -35.87 -13.28
CA LYS A 126 -14.90 -36.41 -14.31
C LYS A 126 -13.54 -36.89 -13.78
N GLN A 127 -13.14 -36.63 -12.55
CA GLN A 127 -11.79 -36.90 -12.03
C GLN A 127 -10.65 -36.43 -12.95
N THR A 128 -10.92 -35.44 -13.82
CA THR A 128 -9.97 -34.89 -14.77
C THR A 128 -9.01 -33.96 -14.03
N LYS A 129 -7.71 -34.07 -14.35
CA LYS A 129 -6.73 -33.12 -13.81
C LYS A 129 -7.07 -31.71 -14.28
N ILE A 130 -6.87 -30.73 -13.42
CA ILE A 130 -7.13 -29.32 -13.73
C ILE A 130 -6.43 -28.89 -15.02
N LEU A 131 -5.20 -29.35 -15.25
CA LEU A 131 -4.45 -29.06 -16.47
C LEU A 131 -5.12 -29.62 -17.72
N ASP A 132 -5.57 -30.89 -17.68
CA ASP A 132 -6.23 -31.53 -18.81
C ASP A 132 -7.54 -30.79 -19.16
N GLU A 133 -8.29 -30.39 -18.13
CA GLU A 133 -9.52 -29.62 -18.31
C GLU A 133 -9.26 -28.21 -18.85
N ALA A 134 -8.19 -27.53 -18.42
CA ALA A 134 -7.79 -26.24 -18.97
C ALA A 134 -7.48 -26.32 -20.47
N LEU A 135 -6.78 -27.39 -20.91
CA LEU A 135 -6.50 -27.66 -22.31
C LEU A 135 -7.77 -28.00 -23.12
N ASN A 136 -8.66 -28.78 -22.53
CA ASN A 136 -9.95 -29.13 -23.14
C ASN A 136 -10.80 -27.87 -23.36
N ALA A 137 -10.92 -27.03 -22.33
CA ALA A 137 -11.64 -25.75 -22.38
C ALA A 137 -11.04 -24.82 -23.46
N PHE A 138 -9.70 -24.73 -23.53
CA PHE A 138 -9.04 -23.95 -24.56
C PHE A 138 -9.38 -24.46 -25.97
N SER A 139 -9.31 -25.76 -26.17
CA SER A 139 -9.62 -26.41 -27.46
C SER A 139 -11.10 -26.25 -27.86
N ALA A 140 -11.99 -26.18 -26.89
CA ALA A 140 -13.41 -25.93 -27.10
C ALA A 140 -13.74 -24.44 -27.35
N GLY A 141 -12.76 -23.53 -27.27
CA GLY A 141 -12.98 -22.09 -27.42
C GLY A 141 -13.46 -21.41 -26.14
N GLU A 142 -13.48 -22.09 -25.00
CA GLU A 142 -13.87 -21.60 -23.69
C GLU A 142 -12.71 -20.91 -22.99
N TYR A 143 -12.15 -19.88 -23.62
CA TYR A 143 -10.88 -19.26 -23.22
C TYR A 143 -10.93 -18.67 -21.80
N GLN A 144 -12.07 -18.11 -21.37
CA GLN A 144 -12.22 -17.57 -20.02
C GLN A 144 -12.11 -18.68 -18.97
N TRP A 145 -12.78 -19.81 -19.18
CA TRP A 145 -12.71 -20.95 -18.27
C TRP A 145 -11.31 -21.58 -18.24
N SER A 146 -10.70 -21.72 -19.40
CA SER A 146 -9.32 -22.20 -19.51
C SER A 146 -8.35 -21.32 -18.71
N MET A 147 -8.51 -20.00 -18.76
CA MET A 147 -7.71 -19.04 -18.03
C MET A 147 -7.94 -19.14 -16.52
N GLU A 148 -9.19 -19.28 -16.05
CA GLU A 148 -9.52 -19.45 -14.64
C GLU A 148 -8.93 -20.75 -14.05
N LEU A 149 -8.92 -21.83 -14.82
CA LEU A 149 -8.26 -23.07 -14.41
C LEU A 149 -6.73 -22.95 -14.38
N ALA A 150 -6.15 -22.24 -15.33
CA ALA A 150 -4.72 -21.94 -15.32
C ALA A 150 -4.33 -21.06 -14.11
N ASP A 151 -5.20 -20.12 -13.70
CA ASP A 151 -4.99 -19.35 -12.46
C ASP A 151 -4.96 -20.25 -11.22
N MET A 152 -5.80 -21.27 -11.14
CA MET A 152 -5.78 -22.23 -10.03
C MET A 152 -4.44 -22.99 -9.98
N LEU A 153 -3.90 -23.39 -11.14
CA LEU A 153 -2.58 -24.04 -11.23
C LEU A 153 -1.46 -23.10 -10.82
N LEU A 154 -1.47 -21.86 -11.30
CA LEU A 154 -0.47 -20.84 -10.96
C LEU A 154 -0.55 -20.39 -9.50
N ALA A 155 -1.72 -20.43 -8.88
CA ALA A 155 -1.86 -20.19 -7.46
C ALA A 155 -1.17 -21.26 -6.60
N ILE A 156 -1.12 -22.52 -7.10
CA ILE A 156 -0.41 -23.63 -6.45
C ILE A 156 1.10 -23.57 -6.75
N ASN A 157 1.46 -23.36 -8.02
CA ASN A 157 2.84 -23.27 -8.49
C ASN A 157 2.97 -22.15 -9.52
N LYS A 158 3.46 -20.98 -9.08
CA LYS A 158 3.65 -19.79 -9.93
C LYS A 158 4.61 -20.01 -11.12
N ASP A 159 5.46 -21.03 -11.04
CA ASP A 159 6.46 -21.35 -12.05
C ASP A 159 6.03 -22.54 -12.96
N ASP A 160 4.74 -22.89 -12.97
CA ASP A 160 4.20 -23.91 -13.86
C ASP A 160 4.15 -23.38 -15.31
N ASP A 161 5.12 -23.77 -16.13
CA ASP A 161 5.27 -23.32 -17.51
C ASP A 161 4.05 -23.65 -18.38
N LYS A 162 3.40 -24.82 -18.14
CA LYS A 162 2.21 -25.22 -18.90
C LYS A 162 1.01 -24.35 -18.56
N ALA A 163 0.84 -24.04 -17.28
CA ALA A 163 -0.22 -23.13 -16.85
C ALA A 163 0.03 -21.72 -17.38
N LYS A 164 1.27 -21.22 -17.39
CA LYS A 164 1.64 -19.94 -18.03
C LYS A 164 1.32 -19.93 -19.51
N GLU A 165 1.67 -20.99 -20.23
CA GLU A 165 1.39 -21.12 -21.67
C GLU A 165 -0.11 -21.11 -21.97
N ILE A 166 -0.90 -21.87 -21.22
CA ILE A 166 -2.37 -21.89 -21.37
C ILE A 166 -2.96 -20.52 -21.07
N LYS A 167 -2.60 -19.90 -19.94
CA LYS A 167 -3.12 -18.60 -19.53
C LYS A 167 -2.78 -17.53 -20.55
N SER A 168 -1.54 -17.46 -21.00
CA SER A 168 -1.11 -16.47 -22.01
C SER A 168 -1.82 -16.65 -23.34
N SER A 169 -1.99 -17.91 -23.79
CA SER A 169 -2.71 -18.23 -25.02
C SER A 169 -4.20 -17.88 -24.93
N ALA A 170 -4.84 -18.17 -23.80
CA ALA A 170 -6.22 -17.82 -23.55
C ALA A 170 -6.45 -16.30 -23.51
N ALA A 171 -5.55 -15.57 -22.84
CA ALA A 171 -5.56 -14.11 -22.78
C ALA A 171 -5.41 -13.50 -24.19
N ASP A 172 -4.51 -14.02 -25.05
CA ASP A 172 -4.38 -13.59 -26.43
C ASP A 172 -5.67 -13.81 -27.26
N LYS A 173 -6.36 -14.92 -27.03
CA LYS A 173 -7.65 -15.16 -27.70
C LYS A 173 -8.71 -14.18 -27.21
N LEU A 174 -8.81 -13.96 -25.89
CA LEU A 174 -9.78 -13.06 -25.28
C LEU A 174 -9.57 -11.61 -25.70
N SER A 175 -8.34 -11.17 -25.90
CA SER A 175 -8.02 -9.82 -26.37
C SER A 175 -8.72 -9.50 -27.70
N ASN A 176 -8.81 -10.48 -28.62
CA ASN A 176 -9.41 -10.27 -29.93
C ASN A 176 -10.93 -10.01 -29.90
N TYR A 177 -11.59 -10.28 -28.79
CA TYR A 177 -13.01 -10.01 -28.58
C TYR A 177 -13.26 -8.67 -27.88
N GLN A 178 -12.21 -7.94 -27.51
CA GLN A 178 -12.34 -6.67 -26.78
C GLN A 178 -12.42 -5.50 -27.78
N SER A 179 -13.45 -4.70 -27.66
CA SER A 179 -13.58 -3.42 -28.36
C SER A 179 -12.94 -2.25 -27.59
N ALA A 180 -12.87 -2.37 -26.25
CA ALA A 180 -12.24 -1.38 -25.40
C ALA A 180 -10.70 -1.59 -25.39
N SER A 181 -9.96 -0.54 -25.72
CA SER A 181 -8.50 -0.60 -25.78
C SER A 181 -7.87 -0.99 -24.44
N ASN A 182 -8.44 -0.53 -23.32
CA ASN A 182 -7.93 -0.90 -22.00
C ASN A 182 -8.00 -2.40 -21.76
N ASP A 183 -9.17 -3.02 -22.02
CA ASP A 183 -9.38 -4.45 -21.86
C ASP A 183 -8.47 -5.25 -22.79
N TYR A 184 -8.37 -4.82 -24.07
CA TYR A 184 -7.46 -5.41 -25.05
C TYR A 184 -6.01 -5.41 -24.52
N TYR A 185 -5.52 -4.27 -24.06
CA TYR A 185 -4.14 -4.16 -23.59
C TYR A 185 -3.90 -4.84 -22.24
N PHE A 186 -4.90 -4.95 -21.37
CA PHE A 186 -4.77 -5.78 -20.15
C PHE A 186 -4.45 -7.23 -20.50
N TYR A 187 -5.25 -7.84 -21.39
CA TYR A 187 -5.00 -9.21 -21.83
C TYR A 187 -3.63 -9.35 -22.51
N LYS A 188 -3.29 -8.44 -23.44
CA LYS A 188 -2.01 -8.48 -24.16
C LYS A 188 -0.80 -8.34 -23.24
N THR A 189 -0.84 -7.43 -22.28
CA THR A 189 0.24 -7.22 -21.33
C THR A 189 0.47 -8.47 -20.49
N VAL A 190 -0.59 -9.03 -19.90
CA VAL A 190 -0.49 -10.26 -19.09
C VAL A 190 0.03 -11.43 -19.93
N ALA A 191 -0.43 -11.59 -21.19
CA ALA A 191 0.07 -12.62 -22.07
C ALA A 191 1.59 -12.48 -22.34
N ALA A 192 2.06 -11.25 -22.58
CA ALA A 192 3.47 -10.96 -22.81
C ALA A 192 4.34 -11.18 -21.55
N GLU A 193 3.82 -10.80 -20.37
CA GLU A 193 4.49 -11.05 -19.09
C GLU A 193 4.68 -12.54 -18.81
N LEU A 194 3.63 -13.33 -19.01
CA LEU A 194 3.68 -14.79 -18.78
C LEU A 194 4.66 -15.52 -19.72
N ARG A 195 5.00 -14.89 -20.84
CA ARG A 195 6.00 -15.39 -21.81
C ARG A 195 7.38 -14.76 -21.67
N ASP A 196 7.58 -13.93 -20.62
CA ASP A 196 8.83 -13.17 -20.40
C ASP A 196 9.19 -12.22 -21.57
N GLU A 197 8.23 -11.88 -22.44
CA GLU A 197 8.41 -10.92 -23.54
C GLU A 197 8.35 -9.46 -23.03
N PHE A 198 7.77 -9.23 -21.85
CA PHE A 198 7.62 -7.94 -21.21
C PHE A 198 7.85 -8.06 -19.71
N ILE A 199 8.78 -7.27 -19.17
CA ILE A 199 9.13 -7.30 -17.75
C ILE A 199 8.75 -5.97 -17.13
N ILE A 200 7.62 -5.90 -16.39
CA ILE A 200 7.16 -4.69 -15.69
C ILE A 200 8.19 -4.20 -14.67
N SER A 201 8.92 -5.11 -14.03
CA SER A 201 9.96 -4.74 -13.07
C SER A 201 11.08 -3.88 -13.68
N ALA A 202 11.28 -3.94 -15.01
CA ALA A 202 12.20 -3.05 -15.72
C ALA A 202 11.69 -1.59 -15.73
N TYR A 203 10.41 -1.36 -15.49
CA TYR A 203 9.76 -0.06 -15.35
C TYR A 203 9.60 0.40 -13.90
N ASN A 204 10.19 -0.30 -12.93
CA ASN A 204 10.36 0.22 -11.58
C ASN A 204 11.32 1.42 -11.64
N ASN A 205 10.85 2.48 -12.28
CA ASN A 205 11.55 3.72 -12.40
C ASN A 205 11.64 4.36 -11.02
N LYS A 206 12.78 4.20 -10.38
CA LYS A 206 13.17 5.18 -9.36
C LYS A 206 13.04 6.55 -10.02
N ALA A 207 12.33 7.46 -9.37
CA ALA A 207 12.20 8.82 -9.88
C ALA A 207 13.59 9.37 -10.22
N THR A 208 13.72 9.98 -11.40
CA THR A 208 14.99 10.62 -11.78
C THR A 208 15.24 11.87 -10.94
N PRO A 209 16.49 12.34 -10.79
CA PRO A 209 16.77 13.58 -10.09
C PRO A 209 15.97 14.78 -10.61
N ASP A 210 15.71 14.84 -11.93
CA ASP A 210 14.92 15.92 -12.53
C ASP A 210 13.43 15.82 -12.19
N GLN A 211 12.88 14.61 -12.18
CA GLN A 211 11.51 14.37 -11.70
C GLN A 211 11.36 14.76 -10.24
N LEU A 212 12.31 14.39 -9.38
CA LEU A 212 12.30 14.77 -7.96
C LEU A 212 12.41 16.28 -7.79
N ARG A 213 13.24 16.95 -8.61
CA ARG A 213 13.36 18.41 -8.59
C ARG A 213 12.03 19.08 -8.88
N ALA A 214 11.30 18.58 -9.87
CA ALA A 214 9.99 19.10 -10.27
C ALA A 214 8.86 18.74 -9.27
N THR A 215 9.03 17.71 -8.42
CA THR A 215 8.02 17.29 -7.46
C THR A 215 8.02 18.20 -6.24
N PRO A 216 6.88 18.78 -5.83
CA PRO A 216 6.78 19.57 -4.60
C PRO A 216 7.21 18.78 -3.37
N MET A 217 7.88 19.43 -2.41
CA MET A 217 8.39 18.77 -1.20
C MET A 217 7.25 18.18 -0.35
N ASP A 218 6.13 18.86 -0.27
CA ASP A 218 4.95 18.37 0.46
C ASP A 218 4.40 17.05 -0.10
N ALA A 219 4.48 16.85 -1.41
CA ALA A 219 4.10 15.58 -2.05
C ALA A 219 5.05 14.43 -1.64
N ILE A 220 6.36 14.70 -1.60
CA ILE A 220 7.35 13.74 -1.11
C ILE A 220 7.11 13.40 0.36
N MET A 221 6.92 14.42 1.21
CA MET A 221 6.67 14.19 2.64
C MET A 221 5.35 13.44 2.90
N LYS A 222 4.30 13.71 2.12
CA LYS A 222 3.03 12.97 2.18
C LYS A 222 3.16 11.49 1.78
N SER A 223 4.21 11.11 1.07
CA SER A 223 4.46 9.70 0.74
C SER A 223 5.11 8.91 1.89
N LEU A 224 5.72 9.57 2.87
CA LEU A 224 6.42 8.86 3.96
C LEU A 224 5.50 7.95 4.79
N PRO A 225 4.30 8.38 5.22
CA PRO A 225 3.42 7.51 6.01
C PRO A 225 3.11 6.17 5.35
N VAL A 226 2.90 6.15 4.02
CA VAL A 226 2.59 4.91 3.28
C VAL A 226 3.82 4.03 3.02
N ASN A 227 5.01 4.58 3.16
CA ASN A 227 6.28 3.84 3.01
C ASN A 227 6.84 3.33 4.35
N LEU A 228 6.23 3.72 5.48
CA LEU A 228 6.66 3.23 6.79
C LEU A 228 6.50 1.71 6.87
N ASN A 229 7.58 1.02 7.29
CA ASN A 229 7.52 -0.39 7.65
C ASN A 229 7.02 -0.50 9.11
N PRO A 230 5.78 -0.98 9.34
CA PRO A 230 5.19 -0.96 10.68
C PRO A 230 5.87 -1.97 11.62
N GLU A 231 6.40 -3.08 11.10
CA GLU A 231 7.10 -4.09 11.88
C GLU A 231 8.40 -3.53 12.45
N LYS A 232 9.15 -2.73 11.66
CA LYS A 232 10.36 -2.04 12.12
C LYS A 232 10.06 -0.89 13.08
N ALA A 233 8.87 -0.31 12.99
CA ALA A 233 8.45 0.86 13.76
C ALA A 233 7.58 0.52 14.98
N ILE A 234 7.35 -0.77 15.29
CA ILE A 234 6.38 -1.21 16.32
C ILE A 234 6.71 -0.69 17.73
N ASP A 235 7.97 -0.59 18.07
CA ASP A 235 8.42 -0.09 19.37
C ASP A 235 8.92 1.36 19.33
N ILE A 236 8.79 2.03 18.16
CA ILE A 236 9.31 3.37 17.96
C ILE A 236 8.26 4.43 18.33
N ILE A 237 8.68 5.36 19.19
CA ILE A 237 8.00 6.65 19.42
C ILE A 237 9.05 7.71 19.14
N GLN A 238 8.90 8.45 18.04
CA GLN A 238 9.90 9.39 17.58
C GLN A 238 9.28 10.58 16.87
N THR A 239 9.78 11.77 17.14
CA THR A 239 9.41 13.02 16.46
C THR A 239 10.60 13.56 15.69
N VAL A 240 10.46 13.68 14.39
CA VAL A 240 11.50 14.13 13.47
C VAL A 240 11.02 15.35 12.69
N THR A 241 11.76 16.46 12.79
CA THR A 241 11.46 17.68 12.05
C THR A 241 12.52 17.93 10.98
N PHE A 242 12.06 18.16 9.77
CA PHE A 242 12.86 18.60 8.62
C PHE A 242 12.68 20.10 8.44
N SER A 243 13.77 20.82 8.32
CA SER A 243 13.79 22.26 8.05
C SER A 243 14.64 22.52 6.81
N PHE A 244 14.08 23.19 5.82
CA PHE A 244 14.72 23.41 4.52
C PHE A 244 15.29 24.81 4.42
N SER A 245 16.59 24.88 4.03
CA SER A 245 17.32 26.14 3.93
C SER A 245 16.95 26.97 2.70
N ASP A 246 16.46 26.33 1.66
CA ASP A 246 16.16 26.94 0.36
C ASP A 246 14.80 27.69 0.31
N ASN A 247 13.83 27.34 1.15
CA ASN A 247 12.51 28.00 1.18
C ASN A 247 11.88 28.16 2.59
N GLN A 248 12.64 27.80 3.64
CA GLN A 248 12.20 27.87 5.05
C GLN A 248 10.96 27.01 5.38
N GLU A 249 10.58 26.07 4.52
CA GLU A 249 9.52 25.11 4.85
C GLU A 249 9.98 24.15 5.94
N THR A 250 9.01 23.72 6.73
CA THR A 250 9.24 22.76 7.82
C THR A 250 8.18 21.68 7.79
N PHE A 251 8.61 20.43 7.98
CA PHE A 251 7.73 19.27 8.07
C PHE A 251 8.11 18.43 9.29
N THR A 252 7.12 17.97 10.02
CA THR A 252 7.34 17.09 11.16
C THR A 252 6.69 15.73 10.92
N ILE A 253 7.45 14.66 11.11
CA ILE A 253 6.96 13.28 11.12
C ILE A 253 6.96 12.80 12.56
N LYS A 254 5.79 12.39 13.06
CA LYS A 254 5.63 11.74 14.36
C LYS A 254 5.34 10.27 14.16
N ILE A 255 6.28 9.43 14.56
CA ILE A 255 6.12 7.97 14.53
C ILE A 255 5.58 7.52 15.88
N ARG A 256 4.52 6.73 15.86
CA ARG A 256 3.89 6.12 17.03
C ARG A 256 3.59 4.66 16.74
N LYS A 257 4.50 3.77 17.12
CA LYS A 257 4.28 2.32 17.11
C LYS A 257 3.68 1.79 15.80
N GLY A 258 4.36 2.06 14.69
CA GLY A 258 3.94 1.61 13.35
C GLY A 258 3.03 2.58 12.60
N VAL A 259 2.73 3.75 13.15
CA VAL A 259 1.96 4.82 12.48
C VAL A 259 2.84 6.06 12.33
N ALA A 260 2.85 6.67 11.15
CA ALA A 260 3.49 7.95 10.90
C ALA A 260 2.44 9.05 10.66
N GLU A 261 2.57 10.15 11.37
CA GLU A 261 1.75 11.35 11.20
C GLU A 261 2.61 12.48 10.63
N LEU A 262 2.21 13.06 9.51
CA LEU A 262 2.84 14.23 8.93
C LEU A 262 2.16 15.50 9.44
N SER A 263 2.96 16.48 9.87
CA SER A 263 2.54 17.85 10.19
C SER A 263 3.36 18.85 9.37
N LEU A 264 2.73 19.93 8.93
CA LEU A 264 3.37 21.07 8.24
C LEU A 264 3.90 22.12 9.23
N LEU A 265 3.86 21.83 10.51
CA LEU A 265 4.30 22.71 11.59
C LEU A 265 5.48 22.08 12.31
N PRO A 266 6.43 22.91 12.83
CA PRO A 266 7.50 22.40 13.69
C PRO A 266 6.92 21.84 14.98
N ALA A 267 7.53 20.78 15.51
CA ALA A 267 7.18 20.27 16.82
C ALA A 267 7.89 21.07 17.92
N GLU A 268 7.24 21.21 19.08
CA GLU A 268 7.86 21.84 20.26
C GLU A 268 9.06 21.03 20.80
N LYS A 269 8.95 19.70 20.75
CA LYS A 269 10.00 18.78 21.13
C LYS A 269 10.30 17.84 19.98
N ASN A 270 11.58 17.62 19.71
CA ASN A 270 12.07 16.77 18.64
C ASN A 270 13.10 15.78 19.19
N ASP A 271 13.03 14.55 18.71
CA ASP A 271 14.10 13.58 18.91
C ASP A 271 15.20 13.79 17.86
N LEU A 272 14.79 14.19 16.64
CA LEU A 272 15.70 14.58 15.56
C LEU A 272 15.24 15.88 14.91
N LYS A 273 16.20 16.74 14.55
CA LYS A 273 15.99 17.83 13.59
C LYS A 273 16.99 17.71 12.46
N ILE A 274 16.49 17.78 11.26
CA ILE A 274 17.26 17.66 10.02
C ILE A 274 17.21 18.98 9.29
N TYR A 275 18.37 19.54 8.98
CA TYR A 275 18.55 20.75 8.20
C TYR A 275 19.26 20.41 6.90
N SER A 276 18.69 20.77 5.76
CA SER A 276 19.26 20.53 4.43
C SER A 276 18.53 21.34 3.38
N ASP A 277 18.97 21.26 2.13
CA ASP A 277 18.17 21.65 0.98
C ASP A 277 17.15 20.57 0.60
N GLN A 278 16.07 20.96 -0.08
CA GLN A 278 15.02 20.05 -0.47
C GLN A 278 15.49 18.94 -1.41
N GLN A 279 16.36 19.26 -2.38
CA GLN A 279 16.80 18.28 -3.37
C GLN A 279 17.58 17.14 -2.73
N THR A 280 18.48 17.45 -1.80
CA THR A 280 19.25 16.45 -1.05
C THR A 280 18.35 15.51 -0.27
N ILE A 281 17.32 16.02 0.40
CA ILE A 281 16.38 15.17 1.15
C ILE A 281 15.48 14.38 0.21
N LYS A 282 14.97 14.96 -0.88
CA LYS A 282 14.19 14.22 -1.90
C LYS A 282 14.96 13.02 -2.44
N GLU A 283 16.22 13.21 -2.84
CA GLU A 283 17.07 12.14 -3.34
C GLU A 283 17.37 11.07 -2.28
N THR A 284 17.53 11.50 -1.02
CA THR A 284 17.74 10.59 0.11
C THR A 284 16.51 9.72 0.36
N LEU A 285 15.33 10.32 0.46
CA LEU A 285 14.07 9.63 0.71
C LEU A 285 13.64 8.73 -0.47
N ALA A 286 13.97 9.13 -1.70
CA ALA A 286 13.71 8.33 -2.90
C ALA A 286 14.72 7.18 -3.11
N GLY A 287 15.71 7.03 -2.22
CA GLY A 287 16.73 5.99 -2.30
C GLY A 287 17.69 6.14 -3.49
N LEU A 288 17.84 7.36 -4.03
CA LEU A 288 18.84 7.67 -5.05
C LEU A 288 20.24 7.89 -4.45
N ARG A 289 20.30 8.21 -3.15
CA ARG A 289 21.54 8.31 -2.39
C ARG A 289 21.77 7.01 -1.62
N ASN A 290 22.91 6.38 -1.84
CA ASN A 290 23.33 5.23 -1.05
C ASN A 290 23.90 5.68 0.32
N ILE A 291 24.13 4.72 1.22
CA ILE A 291 24.62 4.98 2.57
C ILE A 291 25.93 5.81 2.55
N ALA A 292 26.85 5.53 1.61
CA ALA A 292 28.10 6.27 1.50
C ALA A 292 27.86 7.74 1.12
N SER A 293 26.95 8.00 0.19
CA SER A 293 26.57 9.37 -0.21
C SER A 293 25.88 10.13 0.92
N ILE A 294 25.02 9.46 1.69
CA ILE A 294 24.37 10.05 2.86
C ILE A 294 25.41 10.36 3.94
N SER A 295 26.33 9.43 4.21
CA SER A 295 27.40 9.63 5.20
C SER A 295 28.32 10.79 4.81
N LEU A 296 28.60 10.96 3.50
CA LEU A 296 29.37 12.11 3.02
C LEU A 296 28.60 13.42 3.23
N SER A 297 27.28 13.43 2.96
CA SER A 297 26.45 14.60 3.19
C SER A 297 26.36 15.00 4.67
N LEU A 298 26.42 14.05 5.57
CA LEU A 298 26.50 14.27 7.02
C LEU A 298 27.89 14.80 7.42
N ALA A 299 28.96 14.33 6.79
CA ALA A 299 30.32 14.72 7.11
C ALA A 299 30.70 16.12 6.61
N ASN A 300 30.06 16.60 5.53
CA ASN A 300 30.29 17.92 4.93
C ASN A 300 29.17 18.93 5.23
N ASP A 301 28.31 18.65 6.22
CA ASP A 301 27.22 19.50 6.67
C ASP A 301 26.15 19.82 5.59
N THR A 302 26.11 19.10 4.47
CA THR A 302 25.01 19.20 3.51
C THR A 302 23.68 18.73 4.11
N ILE A 303 23.77 17.73 5.00
CA ILE A 303 22.70 17.30 5.92
C ILE A 303 23.23 17.51 7.34
N GLN A 304 22.61 18.42 8.09
CA GLN A 304 22.90 18.61 9.49
C GLN A 304 21.83 17.96 10.34
N VAL A 305 22.23 17.23 11.38
CA VAL A 305 21.31 16.47 12.24
C VAL A 305 21.55 16.81 13.71
N GLU A 306 20.53 17.39 14.34
CA GLU A 306 20.45 17.42 15.79
C GLU A 306 19.78 16.14 16.29
N GLY A 307 20.32 15.48 17.31
CA GLY A 307 19.85 14.19 17.84
C GLY A 307 20.67 12.98 17.39
N GLY A 308 21.62 13.17 16.47
CA GLY A 308 22.62 12.19 16.09
C GLY A 308 22.47 11.55 14.72
N ASN A 309 23.59 11.46 14.02
CA ASN A 309 23.64 10.92 12.64
C ASN A 309 23.22 9.45 12.55
N ILE A 310 23.53 8.64 13.57
CA ILE A 310 23.15 7.23 13.63
C ILE A 310 21.64 7.09 13.76
N GLU A 311 21.02 7.92 14.58
CA GLU A 311 19.57 7.91 14.77
C GLU A 311 18.83 8.36 13.50
N PHE A 312 19.40 9.30 12.73
CA PHE A 312 18.88 9.66 11.42
C PHE A 312 18.94 8.48 10.43
N LEU A 313 20.05 7.74 10.38
CA LEU A 313 20.16 6.55 9.52
C LEU A 313 19.17 5.45 9.94
N LYS A 314 18.96 5.25 11.24
CA LYS A 314 17.92 4.34 11.75
C LYS A 314 16.52 4.79 11.33
N PHE A 315 16.23 6.09 11.45
CA PHE A 315 14.96 6.67 10.99
C PHE A 315 14.74 6.39 9.52
N LEU A 316 15.72 6.61 8.64
CA LEU A 316 15.61 6.29 7.20
C LEU A 316 15.35 4.80 6.97
N GLY A 317 15.96 3.94 7.78
CA GLY A 317 15.75 2.48 7.73
C GLY A 317 14.33 2.02 8.01
N LEU A 318 13.49 2.86 8.63
CA LEU A 318 12.07 2.56 8.89
C LEU A 318 11.23 2.62 7.60
N PHE A 319 11.73 3.23 6.53
CA PHE A 319 11.03 3.44 5.25
C PHE A 319 11.59 2.56 4.12
N THR A 320 12.46 1.63 4.44
CA THR A 320 12.99 0.63 3.50
C THR A 320 12.39 -0.74 3.78
N ASP A 321 12.33 -1.59 2.77
CA ASP A 321 11.92 -3.01 2.93
C ASP A 321 12.96 -3.86 3.64
#